data_b02bfb05e3d9b2fde5812431fbc324b2
#
_entry.id   b02bfb05e3d9b2fde5812431fbc324b2
#
_cell.length_a   1.000
_cell.length_b   1.000
_cell.length_c   1.000
_cell.angle_alpha   90.00
_cell.angle_beta   90.00
_cell.angle_gamma   90.00
#
_symmetry.space_group_name_H-M   'P 1'
#
loop_
_entity.id
_entity.type
_entity.pdbx_description
1 polymer ?
#
loop_
_entity_poly.entity_id
_entity_poly.type
_entity_poly.pdbx_seq_one_letter_code
_entity_poly.pdbx_strand_id
1 'polypeptide(L)'
;MTPIKLIDSNYVGEEALVVIRELISEKINFLDRKMFSNAERGLPFEHFKTRRDELSRIREELEVTALFSENEAYHISCEIVFNKVGEEKTIA
;
A
#
# COMPACT_ATOMS: atom_id res chain seq x y z
N MET A 1 10.58 -4.82 -18.75
CA MET A 1 11.12 -5.28 -17.46
C MET A 1 10.25 -6.37 -16.88
N THR A 2 10.85 -7.37 -16.28
CA THR A 2 10.12 -8.49 -15.68
C THR A 2 9.51 -8.06 -14.34
N PRO A 3 8.20 -8.21 -14.14
CA PRO A 3 7.59 -7.89 -12.86
C PRO A 3 8.11 -8.80 -11.75
N ILE A 4 8.14 -8.26 -10.54
CA ILE A 4 8.48 -9.04 -9.36
C ILE A 4 7.18 -9.48 -8.70
N LYS A 5 6.98 -10.78 -8.58
CA LYS A 5 5.83 -11.32 -7.87
C LYS A 5 6.13 -11.31 -6.37
N LEU A 6 5.60 -10.30 -5.67
CA LEU A 6 5.79 -10.18 -4.25
C LEU A 6 4.94 -11.20 -3.50
N ILE A 7 3.71 -11.40 -3.94
CA ILE A 7 2.79 -12.36 -3.37
C ILE A 7 2.09 -13.10 -4.51
N ASP A 8 2.00 -14.42 -4.38
CA ASP A 8 1.27 -15.27 -5.32
C ASP A 8 0.93 -16.55 -4.57
N SER A 9 0.00 -16.46 -3.64
CA SER A 9 -0.34 -17.55 -2.73
C SER A 9 -1.78 -17.50 -2.29
N ASN A 10 -2.24 -18.63 -1.76
CA ASN A 10 -3.58 -18.74 -1.20
C ASN A 10 -3.50 -18.54 0.32
N TYR A 11 -4.47 -17.82 0.86
CA TYR A 11 -4.59 -17.56 2.28
C TYR A 11 -6.01 -17.79 2.74
N VAL A 12 -6.19 -18.27 3.97
CA VAL A 12 -7.54 -18.26 4.58
C VAL A 12 -7.94 -16.81 4.86
N GLY A 13 -9.25 -16.58 4.95
CA GLY A 13 -9.78 -15.22 5.01
C GLY A 13 -9.13 -14.31 6.04
N GLU A 14 -8.91 -14.80 7.25
CA GLU A 14 -8.28 -14.03 8.31
C GLU A 14 -6.83 -13.65 7.96
N GLU A 15 -6.06 -14.60 7.46
CA GLU A 15 -4.69 -14.34 7.03
C GLU A 15 -4.64 -13.42 5.82
N ALA A 16 -5.58 -13.58 4.87
CA ALA A 16 -5.65 -12.73 3.70
C ALA A 16 -5.81 -11.26 4.10
N LEU A 17 -6.70 -10.99 5.06
CA LEU A 17 -6.91 -9.64 5.55
C LEU A 17 -5.65 -9.08 6.22
N VAL A 18 -4.97 -9.90 7.03
CA VAL A 18 -3.72 -9.48 7.69
C VAL A 18 -2.65 -9.13 6.66
N VAL A 19 -2.45 -9.96 5.65
CA VAL A 19 -1.45 -9.72 4.60
C VAL A 19 -1.71 -8.40 3.88
N ILE A 20 -2.95 -8.17 3.45
CA ILE A 20 -3.31 -6.94 2.74
C ILE A 20 -3.16 -5.72 3.65
N ARG A 21 -3.63 -5.83 4.89
CA ARG A 21 -3.53 -4.73 5.85
C ARG A 21 -2.08 -4.34 6.13
N GLU A 22 -1.20 -5.32 6.26
CA GLU A 22 0.22 -5.06 6.49
C GLU A 22 0.89 -4.38 5.31
N LEU A 23 0.58 -4.79 4.09
CA LEU A 23 1.11 -4.14 2.89
C LEU A 23 0.68 -2.67 2.83
N ILE A 24 -0.59 -2.40 3.07
CA ILE A 24 -1.11 -1.03 3.07
C ILE A 24 -0.47 -0.21 4.19
N SER A 25 -0.35 -0.79 5.38
CA SER A 25 0.24 -0.11 6.54
C SER A 25 1.71 0.25 6.31
N GLU A 26 2.48 -0.62 5.66
CA GLU A 26 3.88 -0.32 5.33
C GLU A 26 3.98 0.87 4.37
N LYS A 27 3.09 0.94 3.38
CA LYS A 27 3.09 2.08 2.46
C LYS A 27 2.68 3.36 3.17
N ILE A 28 1.70 3.29 4.08
CA ILE A 28 1.30 4.44 4.90
C ILE A 28 2.47 4.94 5.74
N ASN A 29 3.19 4.04 6.39
CA ASN A 29 4.36 4.39 7.20
C ASN A 29 5.44 5.07 6.36
N PHE A 30 5.69 4.56 5.16
CA PHE A 30 6.63 5.17 4.23
C PHE A 30 6.22 6.60 3.88
N LEU A 31 4.94 6.82 3.57
CA LEU A 31 4.42 8.14 3.22
C LEU A 31 4.49 9.10 4.41
N ASP A 32 4.22 8.62 5.63
CA ASP A 32 4.35 9.42 6.84
C ASP A 32 5.80 9.89 7.05
N ARG A 33 6.77 9.01 6.84
CA ARG A 33 8.18 9.37 6.93
C ARG A 33 8.56 10.42 5.88
N LYS A 34 8.03 10.27 4.65
CA LYS A 34 8.29 11.24 3.58
C LYS A 34 7.70 12.61 3.91
N MET A 35 6.47 12.64 4.44
CA MET A 35 5.84 13.90 4.85
C MET A 35 6.66 14.60 5.93
N PHE A 36 7.07 13.85 6.94
CA PHE A 36 7.87 14.39 8.04
C PHE A 36 9.20 14.97 7.53
N SER A 37 9.90 14.21 6.72
CA SER A 37 11.17 14.64 6.14
C SER A 37 11.02 15.88 5.28
N ASN A 38 10.01 15.93 4.41
CA ASN A 38 9.78 17.09 3.57
C ASN A 38 9.38 18.33 4.38
N ALA A 39 8.54 18.15 5.40
CA ALA A 39 8.13 19.25 6.27
C ALA A 39 9.33 19.87 6.99
N GLU A 40 10.24 19.05 7.51
CA GLU A 40 11.47 19.52 8.16
C GLU A 40 12.37 20.30 7.21
N ARG A 41 12.37 19.94 5.95
CA ARG A 41 13.22 20.56 4.92
C ARG A 41 12.53 21.73 4.21
N GLY A 42 11.31 22.07 4.60
CA GLY A 42 10.54 23.11 3.94
C GLY A 42 10.08 22.77 2.53
N LEU A 43 9.97 21.47 2.22
CA LEU A 43 9.54 21.00 0.91
C LEU A 43 8.06 20.64 0.92
N PRO A 44 7.40 20.70 -0.25
CA PRO A 44 5.99 20.30 -0.35
C PRO A 44 5.76 18.85 0.07
N PHE A 45 4.63 18.59 0.73
CA PHE A 45 4.30 17.24 1.20
C PHE A 45 2.82 16.87 1.03
N GLU A 46 1.99 17.76 0.50
CA GLU A 46 0.55 17.53 0.37
C GLU A 46 0.20 16.32 -0.50
N HIS A 47 0.97 16.07 -1.55
CA HIS A 47 0.70 14.91 -2.40
C HIS A 47 0.94 13.59 -1.68
N PHE A 48 1.88 13.54 -0.76
CA PHE A 48 2.09 12.36 0.08
C PHE A 48 0.92 12.21 1.06
N LYS A 49 0.46 13.30 1.63
CA LYS A 49 -0.68 13.30 2.56
C LYS A 49 -1.94 12.80 1.88
N THR A 50 -2.24 13.27 0.67
CA THR A 50 -3.40 12.85 -0.10
C THR A 50 -3.37 11.33 -0.33
N ARG A 51 -2.24 10.83 -0.77
CA ARG A 51 -2.09 9.38 -1.02
C ARG A 51 -2.19 8.57 0.27
N ARG A 52 -1.59 9.05 1.35
CA ARG A 52 -1.66 8.41 2.66
C ARG A 52 -3.11 8.32 3.16
N ASP A 53 -3.86 9.42 3.00
CA ASP A 53 -5.25 9.46 3.43
C ASP A 53 -6.13 8.49 2.62
N GLU A 54 -5.89 8.37 1.31
CA GLU A 54 -6.56 7.40 0.47
C GLU A 54 -6.31 5.96 0.95
N LEU A 55 -5.06 5.64 1.23
CA LEU A 55 -4.69 4.30 1.69
C LEU A 55 -5.26 4.00 3.09
N SER A 56 -5.29 4.99 3.97
CA SER A 56 -5.89 4.84 5.29
C SER A 56 -7.38 4.52 5.19
N ARG A 57 -8.08 5.19 4.28
CA ARG A 57 -9.50 4.93 4.04
C ARG A 57 -9.73 3.53 3.49
N ILE A 58 -8.91 3.11 2.53
CA ILE A 58 -9.00 1.76 1.96
C ILE A 58 -8.80 0.72 3.07
N ARG A 59 -7.81 0.91 3.94
CA ARG A 59 -7.55 0.00 5.04
C ARG A 59 -8.73 -0.10 6.00
N GLU A 60 -9.35 1.03 6.35
CA GLU A 60 -10.53 1.05 7.20
C GLU A 60 -11.70 0.33 6.55
N GLU A 61 -11.94 0.54 5.27
CA GLU A 61 -13.00 -0.12 4.53
C GLU A 61 -12.84 -1.64 4.52
N LEU A 62 -11.61 -2.12 4.36
CA LEU A 62 -11.33 -3.55 4.40
C LEU A 62 -11.69 -4.18 5.74
N GLU A 63 -11.46 -3.47 6.84
CA GLU A 63 -11.77 -3.97 8.17
C GLU A 63 -13.26 -3.93 8.48
N VAL A 64 -13.94 -2.86 8.06
CA VAL A 64 -15.36 -2.66 8.37
C VAL A 64 -16.26 -3.54 7.52
N THR A 65 -15.94 -3.73 6.25
CA THR A 65 -16.82 -4.46 5.33
C THR A 65 -16.72 -5.97 5.45
N ALA A 66 -15.73 -6.47 6.20
CA ALA A 66 -15.50 -7.90 6.35
C ALA A 66 -15.54 -8.64 5.01
N LEU A 67 -14.78 -8.13 4.03
CA LEU A 67 -14.75 -8.67 2.67
C LEU A 67 -14.32 -10.12 2.61
N PHE A 68 -13.63 -10.61 3.64
CA PHE A 68 -13.10 -11.96 3.66
C PHE A 68 -13.84 -12.82 4.67
N SER A 69 -14.31 -13.97 4.22
CA SER A 69 -14.91 -14.96 5.09
C SER A 69 -13.81 -15.79 5.76
N GLU A 70 -13.95 -16.03 7.06
CA GLU A 70 -12.99 -16.81 7.84
C GLU A 70 -12.83 -18.24 7.31
N ASN A 71 -13.90 -18.79 6.73
CA ASN A 71 -13.92 -20.18 6.29
C ASN A 71 -13.54 -20.38 4.83
N GLU A 72 -13.22 -19.30 4.12
CA GLU A 72 -12.87 -19.39 2.71
C GLU A 72 -11.40 -19.06 2.50
N ALA A 73 -10.85 -19.59 1.42
CA ALA A 73 -9.49 -19.28 1.01
C ALA A 73 -9.52 -18.28 -0.15
N TYR A 74 -8.57 -17.39 -0.16
CA TYR A 74 -8.44 -16.36 -1.18
C TYR A 74 -7.05 -16.40 -1.78
N HIS A 75 -6.99 -16.31 -3.10
CA HIS A 75 -5.71 -16.16 -3.77
C HIS A 75 -5.34 -14.69 -3.82
N ILE A 76 -4.18 -14.35 -3.27
CA ILE A 76 -3.65 -12.99 -3.32
C ILE A 76 -2.50 -12.95 -4.32
N SER A 77 -2.61 -12.02 -5.27
CA SER A 77 -1.56 -11.77 -6.25
C SER A 77 -1.14 -10.31 -6.13
N CYS A 78 0.15 -10.09 -5.96
CA CYS A 78 0.70 -8.73 -5.89
C CYS A 78 1.99 -8.69 -6.69
N GLU A 79 2.01 -7.88 -7.73
CA GLU A 79 3.18 -7.70 -8.58
C GLU A 79 3.74 -6.29 -8.45
N ILE A 80 5.06 -6.20 -8.42
CA ILE A 80 5.75 -4.94 -8.47
C ILE A 80 6.29 -4.74 -9.87
N VAL A 81 5.86 -3.66 -10.51
CA VAL A 81 6.36 -3.24 -11.82
C VAL A 81 7.04 -1.90 -11.62
N PHE A 82 8.27 -1.79 -12.10
CA PHE A 82 8.98 -0.53 -12.01
C PHE A 82 9.59 -0.18 -13.36
N ASN A 83 9.48 1.10 -13.70
CA ASN A 83 9.95 1.63 -14.97
C ASN A 83 10.79 2.87 -14.69
N LYS A 84 11.83 3.04 -15.47
CA LYS A 84 12.65 4.24 -15.37
C LYS A 84 11.82 5.45 -15.81
N VAL A 85 11.79 6.47 -14.98
CA VAL A 85 11.11 7.73 -15.31
C VAL A 85 12.08 8.67 -16.00
N GLY A 86 11.55 9.55 -16.85
CA GLY A 86 12.35 10.60 -17.48
C GLY A 86 12.83 11.64 -16.48
N GLU A 87 13.34 12.77 -17.00
CA GLU A 87 13.91 13.81 -16.15
C GLU A 87 12.91 14.43 -15.18
N GLU A 88 11.65 14.52 -15.57
CA GLU A 88 10.59 14.96 -14.66
C GLU A 88 10.11 13.77 -13.86
N LYS A 89 10.35 13.82 -12.56
CA LYS A 89 10.04 12.71 -11.67
C LYS A 89 8.98 13.09 -10.67
N THR A 90 7.96 12.24 -10.58
CA THR A 90 7.01 12.30 -9.47
C THR A 90 7.43 11.25 -8.45
N ILE A 91 7.62 11.68 -7.21
CA ILE A 91 8.08 10.83 -6.13
C ILE A 91 6.97 10.68 -5.11
N ALA A 92 6.60 9.45 -4.79
CA ALA A 92 5.56 9.19 -3.79
C ALA A 92 5.97 8.06 -2.85
#